data_3162467cbe5c430417ce996688a45e8f
#
_entry.id   3162467cbe5c430417ce996688a45e8f
#
_cell.length_a   1.000
_cell.length_b   1.000
_cell.length_c   1.000
_cell.angle_alpha   90.00
_cell.angle_beta   90.00
_cell.angle_gamma   90.00
#
_symmetry.space_group_name_H-M   'P 1'
#
loop_
_entity.id
_entity.type
_entity.pdbx_description
1 polymer ?
#
loop_
_entity_poly.entity_id
_entity_poly.type
_entity_poly.pdbx_seq_one_letter_code
_entity_poly.pdbx_strand_id
1 'polypeptide(L)'
;MQKFILIRGHQGSGKSTFAEQKAAEFAQQYPDAEIVRIENDLLLTDENGVYRWSGEAVDKAQKQGNAMMRNALIAGRANPARPILIINSNTNQKASRCRHLLDWAAKHGFHTETYRLHNFFSNQHGVKERDVLAAYVKLNQNPLPGEIHVEAVQPASAAQLAQIEQMQAIEQHALPFDEAQQTFVTENYLQHGSRNFTAKASKRYPELRVLKYARNVFYNNRFDDALLEMRGLIIDAHNRIIVRPFKKVFNYSERIAKGSRYPIRIGDERLVDAVVKVNGFLGCCTFVSLSDGHPSNGAAFDGKVLYSITGSLDSAFADMTTAHCA
;
A
#
# COMPACT_ATOMS: atom_id res chain seq x y z
N MET A 1 -7.19 9.05 -34.80
CA MET A 1 -7.25 9.31 -33.32
C MET A 1 -6.77 8.09 -32.56
N GLN A 2 -5.80 8.26 -31.67
CA GLN A 2 -5.31 7.16 -30.81
C GLN A 2 -5.50 7.54 -29.36
N LYS A 3 -6.19 6.69 -28.59
CA LYS A 3 -6.56 6.98 -27.22
C LYS A 3 -6.28 5.79 -26.30
N PHE A 4 -5.71 6.05 -25.11
CA PHE A 4 -5.57 5.11 -24.02
C PHE A 4 -6.42 5.57 -22.84
N ILE A 5 -7.36 4.75 -22.42
CA ILE A 5 -8.21 4.99 -21.24
C ILE A 5 -7.81 4.04 -20.13
N LEU A 6 -7.42 4.60 -18.99
CA LEU A 6 -7.16 3.88 -17.76
C LEU A 6 -8.35 4.03 -16.81
N ILE A 7 -9.06 2.95 -16.54
CA ILE A 7 -10.19 2.95 -15.60
C ILE A 7 -9.72 2.36 -14.28
N ARG A 8 -9.98 3.06 -13.19
CA ARG A 8 -9.60 2.69 -11.83
C ARG A 8 -10.85 2.51 -10.96
N GLY A 9 -10.89 1.44 -10.19
CA GLY A 9 -12.00 1.14 -9.30
C GLY A 9 -11.86 -0.22 -8.62
N HIS A 10 -12.51 -0.39 -7.48
CA HIS A 10 -12.58 -1.67 -6.78
C HIS A 10 -13.51 -2.65 -7.49
N GLN A 11 -13.63 -3.87 -6.99
CA GLN A 11 -14.58 -4.85 -7.48
C GLN A 11 -16.02 -4.35 -7.23
N GLY A 12 -16.89 -4.51 -8.22
CA GLY A 12 -18.26 -3.98 -8.16
C GLY A 12 -18.38 -2.46 -8.38
N SER A 13 -17.32 -1.78 -8.85
CA SER A 13 -17.43 -0.34 -9.16
C SER A 13 -17.98 0.00 -10.56
N GLY A 14 -18.35 -1.00 -11.38
CA GLY A 14 -18.92 -0.80 -12.71
C GLY A 14 -17.89 -0.55 -13.82
N LYS A 15 -16.63 -0.94 -13.63
CA LYS A 15 -15.55 -0.71 -14.61
C LYS A 15 -15.83 -1.31 -15.98
N SER A 16 -16.30 -2.56 -16.03
CA SER A 16 -16.57 -3.27 -17.29
C SER A 16 -17.65 -2.58 -18.09
N THR A 17 -18.77 -2.20 -17.44
CA THR A 17 -19.86 -1.45 -18.07
C THR A 17 -19.40 -0.08 -18.57
N PHE A 18 -18.62 0.63 -17.77
CA PHE A 18 -18.07 1.92 -18.17
C PHE A 18 -17.07 1.78 -19.33
N ALA A 19 -16.26 0.71 -19.35
CA ALA A 19 -15.38 0.40 -20.46
C ALA A 19 -16.14 0.10 -21.75
N GLU A 20 -17.25 -0.63 -21.67
CA GLU A 20 -18.16 -0.90 -22.80
C GLU A 20 -18.78 0.38 -23.35
N GLN A 21 -19.26 1.25 -22.47
CA GLN A 21 -19.79 2.55 -22.87
C GLN A 21 -18.73 3.36 -23.61
N LYS A 22 -17.50 3.48 -23.07
CA LYS A 22 -16.41 4.21 -23.72
C LYS A 22 -15.97 3.60 -25.05
N ALA A 23 -16.01 2.28 -25.16
CA ALA A 23 -15.76 1.58 -26.41
C ALA A 23 -16.82 1.87 -27.46
N ALA A 24 -18.11 1.86 -27.08
CA ALA A 24 -19.22 2.17 -27.97
C ALA A 24 -19.18 3.63 -28.42
N GLU A 25 -18.94 4.59 -27.52
CA GLU A 25 -18.77 6.00 -27.85
C GLU A 25 -17.65 6.21 -28.89
N PHE A 26 -16.53 5.53 -28.74
CA PHE A 26 -15.40 5.63 -29.65
C PHE A 26 -15.70 4.98 -31.00
N ALA A 27 -16.34 3.81 -31.01
CA ALA A 27 -16.76 3.13 -32.26
C ALA A 27 -17.77 3.93 -33.06
N GLN A 28 -18.69 4.62 -32.38
CA GLN A 28 -19.65 5.52 -33.05
C GLN A 28 -18.94 6.68 -33.75
N GLN A 29 -17.89 7.22 -33.12
CA GLN A 29 -17.11 8.32 -33.70
C GLN A 29 -16.15 7.85 -34.79
N TYR A 30 -15.62 6.63 -34.65
CA TYR A 30 -14.64 6.02 -35.55
C TYR A 30 -15.08 4.59 -35.91
N PRO A 31 -15.91 4.37 -36.93
CA PRO A 31 -16.46 3.05 -37.25
C PRO A 31 -15.43 1.99 -37.56
N ASP A 32 -14.28 2.38 -38.13
CA ASP A 32 -13.18 1.47 -38.49
C ASP A 32 -12.11 1.37 -37.38
N ALA A 33 -12.41 1.77 -36.15
CA ALA A 33 -11.46 1.77 -35.05
C ALA A 33 -11.13 0.37 -34.57
N GLU A 34 -9.86 0.15 -34.25
CA GLU A 34 -9.46 -0.98 -33.43
C GLU A 34 -9.70 -0.68 -31.95
N ILE A 35 -10.43 -1.56 -31.26
CA ILE A 35 -10.72 -1.43 -29.82
C ILE A 35 -10.07 -2.59 -29.09
N VAL A 36 -9.14 -2.28 -28.19
CA VAL A 36 -8.40 -3.26 -27.37
C VAL A 36 -8.82 -3.09 -25.91
N ARG A 37 -9.56 -4.07 -25.39
CA ARG A 37 -9.96 -4.11 -23.97
C ARG A 37 -9.03 -5.02 -23.18
N ILE A 38 -8.44 -4.48 -22.10
CA ILE A 38 -7.54 -5.18 -21.19
C ILE A 38 -8.21 -5.25 -19.84
N GLU A 39 -8.76 -6.41 -19.55
CA GLU A 39 -9.47 -6.73 -18.32
C GLU A 39 -9.13 -8.17 -17.93
N ASN A 40 -8.48 -8.35 -16.78
CA ASN A 40 -8.01 -9.66 -16.35
C ASN A 40 -9.16 -10.65 -16.15
N ASP A 41 -10.34 -10.18 -15.70
CA ASP A 41 -11.49 -11.03 -15.47
C ASP A 41 -12.02 -11.65 -16.77
N LEU A 42 -11.95 -10.92 -17.89
CA LEU A 42 -12.27 -11.47 -19.22
C LEU A 42 -11.25 -12.53 -19.65
N LEU A 43 -9.96 -12.35 -19.30
CA LEU A 43 -8.90 -13.29 -19.65
C LEU A 43 -8.87 -14.51 -18.72
N LEU A 44 -9.56 -14.45 -17.58
CA LEU A 44 -9.74 -15.56 -16.63
C LEU A 44 -11.03 -16.38 -16.88
N THR A 45 -11.85 -15.91 -17.81
CA THR A 45 -13.09 -16.59 -18.19
C THR A 45 -12.84 -17.44 -19.44
N ASP A 46 -13.16 -18.73 -19.38
CA ASP A 46 -12.98 -19.63 -20.52
C ASP A 46 -14.10 -19.46 -21.58
N GLU A 47 -13.97 -20.18 -22.71
CA GLU A 47 -14.92 -20.13 -23.83
C GLU A 47 -16.35 -20.52 -23.44
N ASN A 48 -16.51 -21.26 -22.33
CA ASN A 48 -17.80 -21.66 -21.79
C ASN A 48 -18.36 -20.66 -20.76
N GLY A 49 -17.69 -19.50 -20.56
CA GLY A 49 -18.09 -18.49 -19.58
C GLY A 49 -17.74 -18.85 -18.13
N VAL A 50 -16.89 -19.87 -17.90
CA VAL A 50 -16.48 -20.28 -16.56
C VAL A 50 -15.28 -19.47 -16.09
N TYR A 51 -15.47 -18.73 -15.01
CA TYR A 51 -14.40 -17.95 -14.37
C TYR A 51 -13.46 -18.88 -13.56
N ARG A 52 -12.18 -18.89 -13.90
CA ARG A 52 -11.15 -19.74 -13.28
C ARG A 52 -10.06 -18.91 -12.65
N TRP A 53 -10.18 -18.67 -11.36
CA TRP A 53 -9.17 -17.94 -10.61
C TRP A 53 -8.13 -18.90 -10.01
N SER A 54 -6.85 -18.64 -10.34
CA SER A 54 -5.69 -19.18 -9.64
C SER A 54 -4.56 -18.15 -9.72
N GLY A 55 -3.56 -18.24 -8.83
CA GLY A 55 -2.41 -17.33 -8.89
C GLY A 55 -1.68 -17.39 -10.24
N GLU A 56 -1.51 -18.59 -10.79
CA GLU A 56 -0.88 -18.82 -12.09
C GLU A 56 -1.71 -18.25 -13.26
N ALA A 57 -3.05 -18.45 -13.21
CA ALA A 57 -3.97 -17.91 -14.21
C ALA A 57 -3.95 -16.36 -14.21
N VAL A 58 -3.91 -15.74 -13.04
CA VAL A 58 -3.80 -14.28 -12.91
C VAL A 58 -2.50 -13.77 -13.50
N ASP A 59 -1.36 -14.44 -13.24
CA ASP A 59 -0.06 -14.05 -13.80
C ASP A 59 -0.06 -14.20 -15.33
N LYS A 60 -0.69 -15.26 -15.87
CA LYS A 60 -0.86 -15.46 -17.31
C LYS A 60 -1.74 -14.38 -17.93
N ALA A 61 -2.90 -14.09 -17.35
CA ALA A 61 -3.80 -13.02 -17.80
C ALA A 61 -3.09 -11.65 -17.80
N GLN A 62 -2.27 -11.38 -16.77
CA GLN A 62 -1.48 -10.15 -16.70
C GLN A 62 -0.43 -10.05 -17.82
N LYS A 63 0.28 -11.13 -18.11
CA LYS A 63 1.25 -11.18 -19.22
C LYS A 63 0.54 -10.99 -20.57
N GLN A 64 -0.59 -11.64 -20.76
CA GLN A 64 -1.42 -11.50 -21.96
C GLN A 64 -1.93 -10.06 -22.15
N GLY A 65 -2.49 -9.43 -21.10
CA GLY A 65 -2.93 -8.04 -21.15
C GLY A 65 -1.80 -7.06 -21.48
N ASN A 66 -0.61 -7.27 -20.90
CA ASN A 66 0.56 -6.47 -21.23
C ASN A 66 1.00 -6.66 -22.71
N ALA A 67 0.91 -7.87 -23.25
CA ALA A 67 1.21 -8.15 -24.65
C ALA A 67 0.19 -7.48 -25.59
N MET A 68 -1.11 -7.55 -25.27
CA MET A 68 -2.17 -6.88 -26.02
C MET A 68 -1.92 -5.36 -26.08
N MET A 69 -1.61 -4.75 -24.95
CA MET A 69 -1.29 -3.32 -24.88
C MET A 69 -0.08 -2.98 -25.73
N ARG A 70 1.03 -3.75 -25.59
CA ARG A 70 2.25 -3.54 -26.39
C ARG A 70 1.98 -3.58 -27.88
N ASN A 71 1.25 -4.60 -28.34
CA ASN A 71 0.96 -4.78 -29.75
C ASN A 71 0.13 -3.62 -30.30
N ALA A 72 -0.89 -3.17 -29.57
CA ALA A 72 -1.73 -2.04 -29.97
C ALA A 72 -0.93 -0.71 -30.01
N LEU A 73 -0.04 -0.47 -29.02
CA LEU A 73 0.82 0.70 -29.01
C LEU A 73 1.79 0.73 -30.20
N ILE A 74 2.39 -0.43 -30.52
CA ILE A 74 3.29 -0.56 -31.69
C ILE A 74 2.51 -0.33 -32.98
N ALA A 75 1.33 -0.94 -33.14
CA ALA A 75 0.48 -0.77 -34.30
C ALA A 75 0.07 0.70 -34.50
N GLY A 76 -0.31 1.37 -33.42
CA GLY A 76 -0.64 2.79 -33.45
C GLY A 76 0.52 3.68 -33.86
N ARG A 77 1.71 3.43 -33.31
CA ARG A 77 2.92 4.17 -33.69
C ARG A 77 3.29 3.96 -35.15
N ALA A 78 3.09 2.74 -35.70
CA ALA A 78 3.37 2.42 -37.09
C ALA A 78 2.37 3.10 -38.05
N ASN A 79 1.14 3.32 -37.63
CA ASN A 79 0.12 4.02 -38.43
C ASN A 79 -0.65 5.05 -37.56
N PRO A 80 -0.13 6.26 -37.40
CA PRO A 80 -0.77 7.30 -36.57
C PRO A 80 -2.16 7.74 -37.05
N ALA A 81 -2.50 7.52 -38.33
CA ALA A 81 -3.80 7.84 -38.91
C ALA A 81 -4.90 6.85 -38.49
N ARG A 82 -4.52 5.60 -38.16
CA ARG A 82 -5.45 4.56 -37.74
C ARG A 82 -6.07 4.88 -36.38
N PRO A 83 -7.41 4.91 -36.26
CA PRO A 83 -8.05 5.10 -34.96
C PRO A 83 -7.89 3.82 -34.12
N ILE A 84 -7.33 3.98 -32.94
CA ILE A 84 -7.12 2.87 -31.97
C ILE A 84 -7.54 3.36 -30.57
N LEU A 85 -8.37 2.57 -29.91
CA LEU A 85 -8.71 2.75 -28.51
C LEU A 85 -8.19 1.58 -27.70
N ILE A 86 -7.37 1.87 -26.69
CA ILE A 86 -6.96 0.90 -25.68
C ILE A 86 -7.64 1.27 -24.36
N ILE A 87 -8.36 0.32 -23.75
CA ILE A 87 -9.00 0.50 -22.45
C ILE A 87 -8.42 -0.54 -21.47
N ASN A 88 -7.85 -0.06 -20.37
CA ASN A 88 -7.44 -0.92 -19.26
C ASN A 88 -8.40 -0.71 -18.08
N SER A 89 -9.26 -1.72 -17.83
CA SER A 89 -10.33 -1.70 -16.82
C SER A 89 -10.03 -2.63 -15.61
N ASN A 90 -8.79 -2.97 -15.37
CA ASN A 90 -8.37 -3.64 -14.14
C ASN A 90 -8.59 -2.73 -12.91
N THR A 91 -8.41 -3.26 -11.70
CA THR A 91 -8.58 -2.45 -10.48
C THR A 91 -7.62 -1.27 -10.40
N ASN A 92 -6.44 -1.37 -11.00
CA ASN A 92 -5.44 -0.30 -11.15
C ASN A 92 -5.13 0.46 -9.84
N GLN A 93 -4.92 -0.27 -8.73
CA GLN A 93 -4.78 0.28 -7.39
C GLN A 93 -3.46 1.06 -7.16
N LYS A 94 -2.36 0.66 -7.83
CA LYS A 94 -1.03 1.24 -7.60
C LYS A 94 -0.77 2.41 -8.52
N ALA A 95 -0.64 3.62 -7.97
CA ALA A 95 -0.37 4.84 -8.73
C ALA A 95 0.92 4.76 -9.58
N SER A 96 1.99 4.15 -9.06
CA SER A 96 3.26 4.00 -9.79
C SER A 96 3.10 3.19 -11.07
N ARG A 97 2.37 2.06 -11.01
CA ARG A 97 2.08 1.25 -12.19
C ARG A 97 1.18 1.99 -13.19
N CYS A 98 0.17 2.68 -12.69
CA CYS A 98 -0.72 3.48 -13.53
C CYS A 98 0.05 4.57 -14.29
N ARG A 99 0.92 5.32 -13.60
CA ARG A 99 1.79 6.31 -14.25
C ARG A 99 2.66 5.69 -15.33
N HIS A 100 3.28 4.55 -15.05
CA HIS A 100 4.09 3.85 -16.07
C HIS A 100 3.27 3.49 -17.32
N LEU A 101 2.02 3.01 -17.18
CA LEU A 101 1.16 2.69 -18.32
C LEU A 101 0.75 3.95 -19.11
N LEU A 102 0.41 5.04 -18.41
CA LEU A 102 0.06 6.32 -19.03
C LEU A 102 1.26 6.92 -19.79
N ASP A 103 2.44 6.95 -19.16
CA ASP A 103 3.67 7.43 -19.77
C ASP A 103 4.05 6.59 -21.00
N TRP A 104 3.86 5.28 -20.91
CA TRP A 104 4.15 4.38 -22.01
C TRP A 104 3.21 4.64 -23.19
N ALA A 105 1.92 4.79 -22.97
CA ALA A 105 0.94 5.16 -24.01
C ALA A 105 1.24 6.53 -24.62
N ALA A 106 1.52 7.53 -23.79
CA ALA A 106 1.86 8.88 -24.25
C ALA A 106 3.13 8.91 -25.12
N LYS A 107 4.18 8.15 -24.76
CA LYS A 107 5.40 7.99 -25.57
C LYS A 107 5.17 7.34 -26.94
N HIS A 108 4.05 6.64 -27.10
CA HIS A 108 3.63 6.05 -28.40
C HIS A 108 2.64 6.94 -29.16
N GLY A 109 2.36 8.17 -28.67
CA GLY A 109 1.50 9.13 -29.34
C GLY A 109 0.01 9.00 -29.01
N PHE A 110 -0.35 8.19 -28.02
CA PHE A 110 -1.74 8.06 -27.57
C PHE A 110 -2.14 9.21 -26.64
N HIS A 111 -3.32 9.76 -26.87
CA HIS A 111 -3.96 10.64 -25.89
C HIS A 111 -4.42 9.79 -24.70
N THR A 112 -4.11 10.24 -23.48
CA THR A 112 -4.39 9.46 -22.27
C THR A 112 -5.47 10.08 -21.40
N GLU A 113 -6.41 9.27 -20.94
CA GLU A 113 -7.44 9.66 -19.98
C GLU A 113 -7.45 8.67 -18.81
N THR A 114 -7.72 9.16 -17.61
CA THR A 114 -7.85 8.32 -16.41
C THR A 114 -9.17 8.59 -15.72
N TYR A 115 -9.95 7.54 -15.49
CA TYR A 115 -11.23 7.61 -14.81
C TYR A 115 -11.20 6.86 -13.48
N ARG A 116 -11.78 7.45 -12.44
CA ARG A 116 -11.96 6.87 -11.13
C ARG A 116 -13.42 6.62 -10.84
N LEU A 117 -13.80 5.35 -10.64
CA LEU A 117 -15.17 4.94 -10.35
C LEU A 117 -15.38 4.70 -8.85
N HIS A 118 -16.54 5.11 -8.34
CA HIS A 118 -16.90 5.11 -6.92
C HIS A 118 -18.15 4.31 -6.57
N ASN A 119 -18.77 3.59 -7.53
CA ASN A 119 -19.96 2.78 -7.26
C ASN A 119 -19.65 1.54 -6.41
N PHE A 120 -20.62 1.12 -5.60
CA PHE A 120 -20.61 -0.11 -4.81
C PHE A 120 -21.76 -1.03 -5.23
N PHE A 121 -21.71 -1.51 -6.46
CA PHE A 121 -22.63 -2.55 -6.94
C PHE A 121 -22.29 -3.91 -6.32
N SER A 122 -23.26 -4.84 -6.27
CA SER A 122 -22.96 -6.21 -5.86
C SER A 122 -21.91 -6.82 -6.80
N ASN A 123 -20.85 -7.41 -6.23
CA ASN A 123 -19.81 -8.00 -7.05
C ASN A 123 -20.23 -9.40 -7.54
N GLN A 124 -19.98 -9.68 -8.82
CA GLN A 124 -20.38 -10.94 -9.47
C GLN A 124 -19.39 -12.10 -9.20
N HIS A 125 -18.20 -11.81 -8.65
CA HIS A 125 -17.11 -12.77 -8.48
C HIS A 125 -17.01 -13.30 -7.04
N GLY A 126 -17.98 -13.04 -6.18
CA GLY A 126 -18.01 -13.53 -4.80
C GLY A 126 -16.87 -12.98 -3.91
N VAL A 127 -16.28 -11.85 -4.28
CA VAL A 127 -15.24 -11.20 -3.49
C VAL A 127 -15.84 -10.71 -2.18
N LYS A 128 -15.20 -11.02 -1.05
CA LYS A 128 -15.68 -10.61 0.27
C LYS A 128 -15.73 -9.09 0.38
N GLU A 129 -16.76 -8.57 1.02
CA GLU A 129 -16.95 -7.13 1.21
C GLU A 129 -15.71 -6.44 1.78
N ARG A 130 -15.08 -7.03 2.80
CA ARG A 130 -13.83 -6.53 3.38
C ARG A 130 -12.73 -6.29 2.33
N ASP A 131 -12.59 -7.18 1.35
CA ASP A 131 -11.57 -7.07 0.31
C ASP A 131 -11.93 -5.98 -0.71
N VAL A 132 -13.22 -5.79 -0.96
CA VAL A 132 -13.76 -4.69 -1.78
C VAL A 132 -13.45 -3.34 -1.13
N LEU A 133 -13.73 -3.21 0.16
CA LEU A 133 -13.44 -1.99 0.93
C LEU A 133 -11.94 -1.72 1.01
N ALA A 134 -11.12 -2.74 1.25
CA ALA A 134 -9.66 -2.60 1.25
C ALA A 134 -9.12 -2.13 -0.11
N ALA A 135 -9.68 -2.61 -1.23
CA ALA A 135 -9.32 -2.15 -2.56
C ALA A 135 -9.70 -0.67 -2.77
N TYR A 136 -10.86 -0.24 -2.26
CA TYR A 136 -11.30 1.16 -2.32
C TYR A 136 -10.37 2.08 -1.50
N VAL A 137 -10.05 1.70 -0.26
CA VAL A 137 -9.09 2.41 0.60
C VAL A 137 -7.75 2.58 -0.10
N LYS A 138 -7.22 1.50 -0.67
CA LYS A 138 -5.94 1.52 -1.37
C LYS A 138 -5.93 2.43 -2.61
N LEU A 139 -7.05 2.51 -3.31
CA LEU A 139 -7.22 3.45 -4.41
C LEU A 139 -7.21 4.90 -3.92
N ASN A 140 -7.86 5.21 -2.80
CA ASN A 140 -7.88 6.55 -2.20
C ASN A 140 -6.49 6.99 -1.72
N GLN A 141 -5.68 6.05 -1.23
CA GLN A 141 -4.28 6.31 -0.81
C GLN A 141 -3.31 6.45 -1.99
N ASN A 142 -3.73 6.13 -3.20
CA ASN A 142 -2.91 6.16 -4.40
C ASN A 142 -3.56 7.02 -5.50
N PRO A 143 -3.83 8.32 -5.27
CA PRO A 143 -4.42 9.20 -6.27
C PRO A 143 -3.50 9.42 -7.47
N LEU A 144 -4.08 9.74 -8.62
CA LEU A 144 -3.35 10.14 -9.82
C LEU A 144 -3.68 11.59 -10.17
N PRO A 145 -2.69 12.39 -10.57
CA PRO A 145 -2.95 13.73 -11.09
C PRO A 145 -3.84 13.67 -12.34
N GLY A 146 -4.82 14.56 -12.42
CA GLY A 146 -5.74 14.64 -13.59
C GLY A 146 -6.73 13.49 -13.70
N GLU A 147 -6.95 12.72 -12.66
CA GLU A 147 -7.93 11.66 -12.58
C GLU A 147 -9.36 12.24 -12.63
N ILE A 148 -10.18 11.76 -13.55
CA ILE A 148 -11.57 12.17 -13.70
C ILE A 148 -12.43 11.30 -12.82
N HIS A 149 -12.98 11.88 -11.76
CA HIS A 149 -13.88 11.17 -10.84
C HIS A 149 -15.27 11.08 -11.47
N VAL A 150 -15.76 9.86 -11.65
CA VAL A 150 -17.10 9.59 -12.16
C VAL A 150 -18.06 9.55 -10.98
N GLU A 151 -19.13 10.34 -11.05
CA GLU A 151 -20.15 10.36 -10.00
C GLU A 151 -20.77 8.98 -9.80
N ALA A 152 -20.94 8.60 -8.55
CA ALA A 152 -21.48 7.29 -8.20
C ALA A 152 -23.01 7.29 -8.30
N VAL A 153 -23.55 6.38 -9.09
CA VAL A 153 -24.99 6.10 -9.13
C VAL A 153 -25.41 5.30 -7.90
N GLN A 154 -24.53 4.42 -7.41
CA GLN A 154 -24.70 3.66 -6.17
C GLN A 154 -23.49 3.88 -5.27
N PRO A 155 -23.48 4.93 -4.45
CA PRO A 155 -22.37 5.23 -3.55
C PRO A 155 -22.28 4.22 -2.39
N ALA A 156 -21.18 4.26 -1.65
CA ALA A 156 -21.03 3.48 -0.43
C ALA A 156 -22.12 3.81 0.59
N SER A 157 -22.64 2.80 1.25
CA SER A 157 -23.58 2.96 2.38
C SER A 157 -22.88 3.58 3.59
N ALA A 158 -23.64 4.13 4.53
CA ALA A 158 -23.09 4.68 5.77
C ALA A 158 -22.25 3.64 6.56
N ALA A 159 -22.69 2.36 6.58
CA ALA A 159 -21.94 1.28 7.20
C ALA A 159 -20.60 1.00 6.50
N GLN A 160 -20.58 1.02 5.18
CA GLN A 160 -19.36 0.87 4.39
C GLN A 160 -18.40 2.05 4.57
N LEU A 161 -18.92 3.28 4.63
CA LEU A 161 -18.11 4.47 4.90
C LEU A 161 -17.42 4.39 6.26
N ALA A 162 -18.14 3.99 7.31
CA ALA A 162 -17.58 3.81 8.65
C ALA A 162 -16.46 2.74 8.66
N GLN A 163 -16.64 1.63 7.92
CA GLN A 163 -15.60 0.61 7.78
C GLN A 163 -14.39 1.11 6.98
N ILE A 164 -14.62 1.90 5.93
CA ILE A 164 -13.55 2.53 5.13
C ILE A 164 -12.71 3.46 6.01
N GLU A 165 -13.34 4.32 6.80
CA GLU A 165 -12.67 5.21 7.74
C GLU A 165 -11.82 4.43 8.76
N GLN A 166 -12.39 3.37 9.35
CA GLN A 166 -11.67 2.50 10.26
C GLN A 166 -10.47 1.82 9.59
N MET A 167 -10.63 1.32 8.36
CA MET A 167 -9.53 0.71 7.60
C MET A 167 -8.43 1.72 7.26
N GLN A 168 -8.79 2.94 6.88
CA GLN A 168 -7.84 4.01 6.62
C GLN A 168 -7.05 4.38 7.87
N ALA A 169 -7.71 4.47 9.02
CA ALA A 169 -7.06 4.70 10.30
C ALA A 169 -6.05 3.58 10.63
N ILE A 170 -6.42 2.31 10.47
CA ILE A 170 -5.53 1.16 10.71
C ILE A 170 -4.33 1.15 9.76
N GLU A 171 -4.50 1.50 8.48
CA GLU A 171 -3.39 1.53 7.53
C GLU A 171 -2.46 2.74 7.71
N GLN A 172 -2.99 3.87 8.16
CA GLN A 172 -2.18 5.04 8.49
C GLN A 172 -1.38 4.82 9.77
N HIS A 173 -1.94 4.07 10.71
CA HIS A 173 -1.36 3.82 12.02
C HIS A 173 -1.21 2.32 12.24
N ALA A 174 -0.03 1.81 11.95
CA ALA A 174 0.30 0.40 12.16
C ALA A 174 0.41 0.00 13.64
N LEU A 175 0.02 0.87 14.57
CA LEU A 175 -0.09 0.62 15.99
C LEU A 175 -1.48 0.98 16.46
N PRO A 176 -2.02 0.25 17.46
CA PRO A 176 -3.15 0.71 18.21
C PRO A 176 -2.71 1.93 19.01
N PHE A 177 -2.87 3.12 18.49
CA PHE A 177 -2.63 4.33 19.25
C PHE A 177 -3.73 5.37 18.97
N ASP A 178 -3.95 6.23 19.93
CA ASP A 178 -4.87 7.35 19.82
C ASP A 178 -4.17 8.45 18.99
N GLU A 179 -4.70 8.71 17.81
CA GLU A 179 -4.15 9.67 16.87
C GLU A 179 -4.16 11.10 17.41
N ALA A 180 -5.23 11.48 18.10
CA ALA A 180 -5.35 12.81 18.67
C ALA A 180 -4.32 13.08 19.78
N GLN A 181 -3.90 12.02 20.48
CA GLN A 181 -2.92 12.09 21.56
C GLN A 181 -1.55 11.54 21.18
N GLN A 182 -1.41 10.91 20.00
CA GLN A 182 -0.21 10.18 19.58
C GLN A 182 0.29 9.22 20.66
N THR A 183 -0.65 8.53 21.31
CA THR A 183 -0.37 7.61 22.39
C THR A 183 -0.54 6.17 21.95
N PHE A 184 0.27 5.28 22.53
CA PHE A 184 0.10 3.85 22.36
C PHE A 184 -1.09 3.40 23.22
N VAL A 185 -2.28 3.35 22.60
CA VAL A 185 -3.51 3.01 23.30
C VAL A 185 -3.56 1.52 23.54
N THR A 186 -3.03 1.07 24.67
CA THR A 186 -3.64 -0.10 25.27
C THR A 186 -3.09 -0.36 26.65
N GLU A 187 -3.71 0.19 27.63
CA GLU A 187 -3.58 -0.32 29.00
C GLU A 187 -3.85 -1.83 29.02
N ASN A 188 -4.88 -2.30 28.35
CA ASN A 188 -5.18 -3.73 28.20
C ASN A 188 -4.06 -4.49 27.52
N TYR A 189 -3.44 -3.95 26.45
CA TYR A 189 -2.34 -4.62 25.75
C TYR A 189 -1.08 -4.63 26.61
N LEU A 190 -0.76 -3.55 27.30
CA LEU A 190 0.37 -3.46 28.24
C LEU A 190 0.17 -4.38 29.45
N GLN A 191 -1.05 -4.53 29.93
CA GLN A 191 -1.37 -5.41 31.08
C GLN A 191 -1.42 -6.89 30.68
N HIS A 192 -2.06 -7.24 29.56
CA HIS A 192 -2.28 -8.63 29.15
C HIS A 192 -1.16 -9.18 28.26
N GLY A 193 -0.36 -8.32 27.64
CA GLY A 193 0.72 -8.69 26.74
C GLY A 193 2.07 -8.97 27.38
N SER A 194 2.20 -8.89 28.72
CA SER A 194 3.48 -8.96 29.44
C SER A 194 4.30 -10.23 29.19
N ARG A 195 3.71 -11.32 28.72
CA ARG A 195 4.41 -12.54 28.29
C ARG A 195 4.93 -12.47 26.86
N ASN A 196 4.41 -11.56 26.06
CA ASN A 196 4.72 -11.45 24.63
C ASN A 196 5.73 -10.32 24.35
N PHE A 197 5.93 -9.40 25.30
CA PHE A 197 6.91 -8.33 25.18
C PHE A 197 7.45 -7.90 26.54
N THR A 198 8.51 -7.10 26.51
CA THR A 198 9.10 -6.44 27.67
C THR A 198 9.00 -4.93 27.51
N ALA A 199 8.68 -4.22 28.60
CA ALA A 199 8.76 -2.76 28.69
C ALA A 199 9.86 -2.42 29.72
N LYS A 200 11.05 -2.02 29.24
CA LYS A 200 12.20 -1.74 30.09
C LYS A 200 12.39 -0.23 30.21
N ALA A 201 12.32 0.30 31.46
CA ALA A 201 12.66 1.68 31.71
C ALA A 201 14.15 1.95 31.43
N SER A 202 14.45 3.10 30.84
CA SER A 202 15.82 3.56 30.68
C SER A 202 16.39 4.05 32.00
N LYS A 203 17.66 3.77 32.25
CA LYS A 203 18.39 4.31 33.41
C LYS A 203 18.78 5.77 33.14
N ARG A 204 19.10 6.09 31.89
CA ARG A 204 19.54 7.43 31.46
C ARG A 204 18.35 8.40 31.32
N TYR A 205 17.18 7.86 30.95
CA TYR A 205 15.94 8.60 30.75
C TYR A 205 14.80 7.85 31.47
N PRO A 206 14.64 8.01 32.79
CA PRO A 206 13.71 7.20 33.60
C PRO A 206 12.24 7.30 33.18
N GLU A 207 11.88 8.40 32.52
CA GLU A 207 10.56 8.65 31.94
C GLU A 207 10.27 7.83 30.66
N LEU A 208 11.32 7.27 30.05
CA LEU A 208 11.20 6.52 28.80
C LEU A 208 11.27 5.01 29.02
N ARG A 209 10.45 4.28 28.28
CA ARG A 209 10.42 2.81 28.29
C ARG A 209 10.65 2.27 26.88
N VAL A 210 11.52 1.29 26.76
CA VAL A 210 11.80 0.58 25.50
C VAL A 210 10.97 -0.69 25.45
N LEU A 211 10.13 -0.81 24.43
CA LEU A 211 9.30 -1.99 24.18
C LEU A 211 9.99 -2.92 23.20
N LYS A 212 10.04 -4.21 23.56
CA LYS A 212 10.65 -5.26 22.74
C LYS A 212 9.83 -6.53 22.84
N TYR A 213 9.48 -7.15 21.70
CA TYR A 213 8.81 -8.45 21.71
C TYR A 213 9.68 -9.54 22.35
N ALA A 214 9.04 -10.48 23.01
CA ALA A 214 9.69 -11.57 23.72
C ALA A 214 10.23 -12.66 22.76
N ARG A 215 11.21 -13.43 23.20
CA ARG A 215 11.82 -14.52 22.41
C ARG A 215 10.80 -15.57 21.94
N ASN A 216 9.85 -15.94 22.80
CA ASN A 216 8.78 -16.89 22.46
C ASN A 216 7.90 -16.43 21.29
N VAL A 217 7.66 -15.13 21.16
CA VAL A 217 6.95 -14.56 20.01
C VAL A 217 7.75 -14.75 18.72
N PHE A 218 9.08 -14.51 18.80
CA PHE A 218 9.97 -14.68 17.65
C PHE A 218 10.06 -16.15 17.19
N TYR A 219 10.35 -17.07 18.11
CA TYR A 219 10.55 -18.49 17.74
C TYR A 219 9.25 -19.18 17.30
N ASN A 220 8.11 -18.77 17.84
CA ASN A 220 6.81 -19.35 17.48
C ASN A 220 6.06 -18.56 16.38
N ASN A 221 6.70 -17.54 15.82
CA ASN A 221 6.13 -16.65 14.80
C ASN A 221 4.72 -16.11 15.19
N ARG A 222 4.54 -15.74 16.47
CA ARG A 222 3.26 -15.28 17.04
C ARG A 222 3.17 -13.75 17.08
N PHE A 223 3.51 -13.11 15.97
CA PHE A 223 3.36 -11.66 15.86
C PHE A 223 1.91 -11.27 15.58
N ASP A 224 1.45 -10.22 16.24
CA ASP A 224 0.35 -9.37 15.82
C ASP A 224 0.91 -8.02 15.36
N ASP A 225 0.05 -7.11 14.91
CA ASP A 225 0.49 -5.83 14.34
C ASP A 225 1.23 -4.96 15.36
N ALA A 226 0.83 -5.00 16.63
CA ALA A 226 1.50 -4.28 17.71
C ALA A 226 2.88 -4.90 18.04
N LEU A 227 2.98 -6.22 18.11
CA LEU A 227 4.25 -6.93 18.37
C LEU A 227 5.26 -6.73 17.24
N LEU A 228 4.82 -6.55 16.00
CA LEU A 228 5.70 -6.21 14.89
C LEU A 228 6.42 -4.87 15.09
N GLU A 229 5.77 -3.91 15.73
CA GLU A 229 6.33 -2.60 16.03
C GLU A 229 7.27 -2.62 17.25
N MET A 230 7.11 -3.59 18.16
CA MET A 230 7.91 -3.69 19.38
C MET A 230 9.33 -4.20 19.13
N ARG A 231 10.05 -3.49 18.28
CA ARG A 231 11.46 -3.74 17.97
C ARG A 231 12.33 -2.55 18.37
N GLY A 232 12.16 -2.11 19.60
CA GLY A 232 12.81 -0.92 20.13
C GLY A 232 11.93 0.32 20.09
N LEU A 233 10.61 0.14 20.06
CA LEU A 233 9.64 1.21 20.23
C LEU A 233 9.87 1.87 21.58
N ILE A 234 9.97 3.20 21.62
CA ILE A 234 10.15 3.96 22.84
C ILE A 234 8.92 4.81 23.10
N ILE A 235 8.39 4.67 24.30
CA ILE A 235 7.24 5.44 24.79
C ILE A 235 7.61 6.18 26.08
N ASP A 236 6.94 7.28 26.35
CA ASP A 236 7.06 8.03 27.61
C ASP A 236 6.11 7.49 28.70
N ALA A 237 6.05 8.17 29.84
CA ALA A 237 5.19 7.84 30.95
C ALA A 237 3.68 7.95 30.61
N HIS A 238 3.33 8.73 29.63
CA HIS A 238 1.95 8.94 29.12
C HIS A 238 1.63 8.04 27.92
N ASN A 239 2.48 7.03 27.62
CA ASN A 239 2.37 6.15 26.46
C ASN A 239 2.47 6.88 25.10
N ARG A 240 2.97 8.11 25.05
CA ARG A 240 3.28 8.79 23.78
C ARG A 240 4.47 8.11 23.11
N ILE A 241 4.38 7.92 21.81
CA ILE A 241 5.48 7.31 21.03
C ILE A 241 6.55 8.36 20.78
N ILE A 242 7.73 8.13 21.35
CA ILE A 242 8.90 9.01 21.23
C ILE A 242 9.81 8.56 20.10
N VAL A 243 10.05 7.25 19.97
CA VAL A 243 10.86 6.67 18.89
C VAL A 243 10.13 5.49 18.28
N ARG A 244 9.96 5.51 16.96
CA ARG A 244 9.34 4.43 16.19
C ARG A 244 10.32 3.87 15.17
N PRO A 245 11.09 2.84 15.52
CA PRO A 245 12.04 2.22 14.59
C PRO A 245 11.32 1.36 13.54
N PHE A 246 12.10 0.75 12.64
CA PHE A 246 11.55 -0.19 11.67
C PHE A 246 10.86 -1.37 12.35
N LYS A 247 9.68 -1.74 11.85
CA LYS A 247 8.96 -2.97 12.21
C LYS A 247 9.85 -4.21 12.06
N LYS A 248 9.42 -5.32 12.65
CA LYS A 248 10.04 -6.62 12.40
C LYS A 248 10.09 -6.89 10.89
N VAL A 249 11.30 -7.05 10.38
CA VAL A 249 11.57 -7.46 9.00
C VAL A 249 11.73 -8.97 8.97
N PHE A 250 11.07 -9.63 8.03
CA PHE A 250 11.19 -11.07 7.78
C PHE A 250 12.09 -11.30 6.57
N ASN A 251 12.84 -12.40 6.58
CA ASN A 251 13.59 -12.82 5.40
C ASN A 251 12.65 -13.13 4.24
N TYR A 252 13.13 -12.98 3.02
CA TYR A 252 12.34 -13.27 1.83
C TYR A 252 11.82 -14.72 1.82
N SER A 253 12.67 -15.68 2.19
CA SER A 253 12.31 -17.10 2.31
C SER A 253 11.16 -17.35 3.31
N GLU A 254 11.14 -16.62 4.44
CA GLU A 254 10.03 -16.71 5.41
C GLU A 254 8.73 -16.18 4.84
N ARG A 255 8.80 -15.19 3.95
CA ARG A 255 7.61 -14.53 3.37
C ARG A 255 7.01 -15.24 2.17
N ILE A 256 7.80 -16.02 1.43
CA ILE A 256 7.32 -16.83 0.28
C ILE A 256 6.92 -18.24 0.69
N ALA A 257 7.26 -18.70 1.90
CA ALA A 257 6.91 -20.03 2.39
C ALA A 257 5.39 -20.26 2.36
N LYS A 258 4.99 -21.50 2.05
CA LYS A 258 3.58 -21.90 2.08
C LYS A 258 3.00 -21.70 3.49
N GLY A 259 1.88 -20.99 3.59
CA GLY A 259 1.25 -20.67 4.87
C GLY A 259 1.92 -19.50 5.63
N SER A 260 2.81 -18.74 5.00
CA SER A 260 3.34 -17.53 5.60
C SER A 260 2.21 -16.59 6.03
N ARG A 261 2.29 -16.10 7.27
CA ARG A 261 1.31 -15.14 7.82
C ARG A 261 1.43 -13.76 7.15
N TYR A 262 2.62 -13.42 6.67
CA TYR A 262 2.93 -12.14 6.00
C TYR A 262 3.49 -12.40 4.61
N PRO A 263 2.70 -13.00 3.70
CA PRO A 263 3.20 -13.40 2.39
C PRO A 263 3.59 -12.17 1.57
N ILE A 264 4.68 -12.29 0.83
CA ILE A 264 5.06 -11.35 -0.21
C ILE A 264 5.19 -12.09 -1.53
N ARG A 265 4.69 -11.49 -2.59
CA ARG A 265 4.92 -11.95 -3.96
C ARG A 265 5.64 -10.85 -4.71
N ILE A 266 6.86 -11.13 -5.10
CA ILE A 266 7.64 -10.26 -5.98
C ILE A 266 7.55 -10.91 -7.36
N GLY A 267 6.83 -10.25 -8.28
CA GLY A 267 6.80 -10.70 -9.69
C GLY A 267 8.08 -10.29 -10.40
N ASP A 268 8.44 -11.01 -11.44
CA ASP A 268 9.69 -10.86 -12.21
C ASP A 268 9.86 -9.47 -12.85
N GLU A 269 8.78 -8.68 -12.93
CA GLU A 269 8.77 -7.35 -13.55
C GLU A 269 8.87 -6.20 -12.52
N ARG A 270 9.18 -6.47 -11.25
CA ARG A 270 9.29 -5.43 -10.23
C ARG A 270 10.70 -4.85 -10.19
N LEU A 271 10.79 -3.53 -10.33
CA LEU A 271 11.99 -2.81 -9.94
C LEU A 271 12.14 -2.90 -8.42
N VAL A 272 13.30 -3.35 -7.96
CA VAL A 272 13.66 -3.44 -6.55
C VAL A 272 14.97 -2.70 -6.31
N ASP A 273 15.04 -2.01 -5.19
CA ASP A 273 16.31 -1.44 -4.72
C ASP A 273 17.00 -2.48 -3.84
N ALA A 274 18.19 -2.89 -4.24
CA ALA A 274 19.04 -3.79 -3.46
C ALA A 274 20.01 -2.97 -2.63
N VAL A 275 19.86 -3.04 -1.30
CA VAL A 275 20.73 -2.35 -0.36
C VAL A 275 21.69 -3.36 0.27
N VAL A 276 22.97 -3.02 0.31
CA VAL A 276 23.99 -3.85 0.97
C VAL A 276 23.69 -3.93 2.46
N LYS A 277 23.47 -5.15 2.95
CA LYS A 277 23.35 -5.40 4.39
C LYS A 277 24.73 -5.50 5.01
N VAL A 278 25.11 -4.51 5.79
CA VAL A 278 26.31 -4.55 6.62
C VAL A 278 26.02 -5.34 7.92
N ASN A 279 26.96 -6.17 8.35
CA ASN A 279 26.86 -6.83 9.65
C ASN A 279 27.03 -5.81 10.79
N GLY A 280 26.16 -5.91 11.79
CA GLY A 280 26.16 -4.99 12.90
C GLY A 280 24.82 -4.99 13.64
N PHE A 281 24.56 -3.92 14.35
CA PHE A 281 23.30 -3.66 15.04
C PHE A 281 22.58 -2.48 14.39
N LEU A 282 21.26 -2.39 14.58
CA LEU A 282 20.47 -1.25 14.15
C LEU A 282 20.63 -0.13 15.19
N GLY A 283 21.31 0.93 14.84
CA GLY A 283 21.32 2.20 15.56
C GLY A 283 20.17 3.09 15.04
N CYS A 284 19.45 3.71 15.94
CA CYS A 284 18.38 4.67 15.63
C CYS A 284 18.78 6.03 16.18
N CYS A 285 18.68 7.06 15.34
CA CYS A 285 18.85 8.46 15.68
C CYS A 285 17.50 9.16 15.49
N THR A 286 16.94 9.75 16.54
CA THR A 286 15.62 10.39 16.51
C THR A 286 15.69 11.74 17.17
N PHE A 287 15.29 12.78 16.47
CA PHE A 287 15.09 14.09 17.07
C PHE A 287 13.78 14.13 17.84
N VAL A 288 13.81 14.56 19.09
CA VAL A 288 12.66 14.72 19.96
C VAL A 288 12.54 16.19 20.32
N SER A 289 11.43 16.82 19.94
CA SER A 289 11.10 18.18 20.35
C SER A 289 10.79 18.21 21.84
N LEU A 290 11.34 19.19 22.56
CA LEU A 290 11.05 19.42 23.98
C LEU A 290 9.85 20.35 24.18
N SER A 291 9.38 21.02 23.12
CA SER A 291 8.22 21.89 23.16
C SER A 291 6.93 21.13 22.82
N ASP A 292 5.93 21.21 23.66
CA ASP A 292 4.59 20.64 23.46
C ASP A 292 3.75 21.38 22.39
N GLY A 293 4.37 22.25 21.60
CA GLY A 293 3.68 23.07 20.60
C GLY A 293 4.38 23.10 19.25
N HIS A 294 3.60 23.31 18.21
CA HIS A 294 4.10 23.58 16.86
C HIS A 294 5.21 24.65 16.85
N PRO A 295 6.23 24.53 16.02
CA PRO A 295 7.25 25.55 15.90
C PRO A 295 6.56 26.89 15.54
N SER A 296 6.53 27.81 16.49
CA SER A 296 6.15 29.18 16.22
C SER A 296 7.22 29.78 15.31
N ASN A 297 6.81 30.27 14.16
CA ASN A 297 7.55 31.01 13.15
C ASN A 297 8.96 31.48 13.60
N GLY A 298 9.99 30.77 13.11
CA GLY A 298 11.38 31.25 13.13
C GLY A 298 12.19 31.04 14.41
N ALA A 299 11.69 30.35 15.42
CA ALA A 299 12.48 29.97 16.60
C ALA A 299 13.37 28.76 16.28
N ALA A 300 14.59 28.75 16.77
CA ALA A 300 15.50 27.61 16.73
C ALA A 300 14.77 26.40 17.34
N PHE A 301 14.87 25.22 16.69
CA PHE A 301 14.30 23.98 17.18
C PHE A 301 14.91 23.67 18.56
N ASP A 302 14.11 23.76 19.60
CA ASP A 302 14.49 23.26 20.92
C ASP A 302 14.12 21.78 21.02
N GLY A 303 15.17 20.94 21.01
CA GLY A 303 14.97 19.51 21.01
C GLY A 303 16.26 18.75 21.32
N LYS A 304 16.10 17.46 21.52
CA LYS A 304 17.19 16.55 21.83
C LYS A 304 17.25 15.38 20.85
N VAL A 305 18.44 15.02 20.44
CA VAL A 305 18.66 13.81 19.67
C VAL A 305 18.78 12.63 20.62
N LEU A 306 17.90 11.61 20.44
CA LEU A 306 17.97 10.34 21.14
C LEU A 306 18.62 9.29 20.23
N TYR A 307 19.62 8.61 20.81
CA TYR A 307 20.29 7.48 20.17
C TYR A 307 19.87 6.19 20.87
N SER A 308 19.38 5.23 20.10
CA SER A 308 18.87 3.97 20.62
C SER A 308 19.24 2.79 19.73
N ILE A 309 19.10 1.61 20.30
CA ILE A 309 19.13 0.34 19.57
C ILE A 309 17.82 -0.42 19.77
N THR A 310 17.63 -1.52 19.05
CA THR A 310 16.39 -2.33 19.12
C THR A 310 16.00 -2.87 20.50
N GLY A 311 16.77 -2.64 21.54
CA GLY A 311 16.46 -3.17 22.88
C GLY A 311 16.91 -2.29 24.04
N SER A 312 17.52 -1.14 23.80
CA SER A 312 18.07 -0.31 24.88
C SER A 312 18.39 1.12 24.46
N LEU A 313 18.27 2.03 25.41
CA LEU A 313 18.81 3.39 25.39
C LEU A 313 20.14 3.50 26.17
N ASP A 314 20.50 2.48 26.95
CA ASP A 314 21.55 2.53 27.99
C ASP A 314 22.72 1.59 27.71
N SER A 315 22.78 0.98 26.52
CA SER A 315 23.84 0.00 26.23
C SER A 315 25.03 0.67 25.55
N ALA A 316 26.21 0.00 25.66
CA ALA A 316 27.40 0.42 24.91
C ALA A 316 27.16 0.57 23.40
N PHE A 317 26.24 -0.21 22.82
CA PHE A 317 25.85 -0.06 21.41
C PHE A 317 25.05 1.22 21.15
N ALA A 318 24.24 1.69 22.11
CA ALA A 318 23.58 2.99 22.00
C ALA A 318 24.62 4.12 22.06
N ASP A 319 25.64 3.99 22.91
CA ASP A 319 26.77 4.94 22.99
C ASP A 319 27.60 4.94 21.71
N MET A 320 27.83 3.77 21.09
CA MET A 320 28.47 3.69 19.77
C MET A 320 27.64 4.38 18.68
N THR A 321 26.30 4.28 18.73
CA THR A 321 25.43 5.00 17.80
C THR A 321 25.61 6.52 17.96
N THR A 322 25.69 7.01 19.19
CA THR A 322 25.99 8.43 19.47
C THR A 322 27.32 8.84 18.86
N ALA A 323 28.39 8.07 19.08
CA ALA A 323 29.72 8.41 18.60
C ALA A 323 29.85 8.42 17.07
N HIS A 324 28.99 7.69 16.35
CA HIS A 324 29.03 7.64 14.87
C HIS A 324 28.09 8.63 14.19
N CYS A 325 27.11 9.17 14.91
CA CYS A 325 26.10 10.10 14.37
C CYS A 325 26.24 11.54 14.89
N ALA A 326 27.07 11.77 15.89
CA ALA A 326 27.39 13.09 16.44
C ALA A 326 28.59 13.69 15.73
#